data_1632293be4c000f8b68f1dc5da155394
#
_entry.id   1632293be4c000f8b68f1dc5da155394
#
_cell.length_a   1.000
_cell.length_b   1.000
_cell.length_c   1.000
_cell.angle_alpha   90.00
_cell.angle_beta   90.00
_cell.angle_gamma   90.00
#
_symmetry.space_group_name_H-M   'P 1'
#
loop_
_entity.id
_entity.type
_entity.pdbx_description
1 polymer ?
#
loop_
_entity_poly.entity_id
_entity_poly.type
_entity_poly.pdbx_seq_one_letter_code
_entity_poly.pdbx_strand_id
1 'polypeptide(L)'
;YVGTKKCHCFLKAIIDLFYTQSNLKGLLEQENFEHFNFDYYSSNYRDRLSGQNSRELATRAYQECMNFIHNFDTEHGNLLLFGNTGIGKTFLSHCIAKEVMDSLHSVLYLTASEFFDALLEKALTRNDESCLLYEQIHQCDLLIIDDLGTERNTDFVVSQLFVCLNDRILNRKSTIISTNLT
;
A
#
# COMPACT_ATOMS: atom_id res chain seq x y z
N TYR A 1 12.94 25.61 14.74
CA TYR A 1 11.82 25.63 15.70
C TYR A 1 11.38 27.06 15.92
N VAL A 2 10.15 27.40 15.56
CA VAL A 2 9.50 28.63 16.01
C VAL A 2 8.39 28.21 16.96
N GLY A 3 8.69 28.22 18.25
CA GLY A 3 7.80 27.70 19.28
C GLY A 3 7.63 26.16 19.19
N THR A 4 6.44 25.63 19.49
CA THR A 4 6.11 24.19 19.46
C THR A 4 5.75 23.69 18.04
N LYS A 5 5.68 24.56 17.01
CA LYS A 5 5.35 24.15 15.65
C LYS A 5 6.63 23.88 14.83
N LYS A 6 6.68 22.72 14.20
CA LYS A 6 7.73 22.36 13.23
C LYS A 6 7.65 23.35 12.04
N CYS A 7 8.80 23.83 11.53
CA CYS A 7 8.77 24.75 10.41
C CYS A 7 8.40 24.01 9.11
N HIS A 8 7.83 24.73 8.14
CA HIS A 8 7.41 24.19 6.85
C HIS A 8 8.57 23.49 6.11
N CYS A 9 9.79 24.04 6.19
CA CYS A 9 10.97 23.44 5.56
C CYS A 9 11.34 22.07 6.18
N PHE A 10 11.14 21.88 7.47
CA PHE A 10 11.36 20.62 8.14
C PHE A 10 10.32 19.57 7.75
N LEU A 11 9.04 19.94 7.68
CA LEU A 11 7.95 19.05 7.24
C LEU A 11 8.18 18.61 5.79
N LYS A 12 8.55 19.56 4.90
CA LYS A 12 8.87 19.23 3.52
C LYS A 12 10.05 18.26 3.41
N ALA A 13 11.11 18.43 4.19
CA ALA A 13 12.25 17.52 4.18
C ALA A 13 11.87 16.09 4.65
N ILE A 14 10.94 15.96 5.60
CA ILE A 14 10.42 14.65 6.02
C ILE A 14 9.61 14.00 4.90
N ILE A 15 8.72 14.75 4.26
CA ILE A 15 7.94 14.24 3.12
C ILE A 15 8.87 13.79 2.00
N ASP A 16 9.85 14.60 1.61
CA ASP A 16 10.84 14.24 0.57
C ASP A 16 11.61 12.95 0.92
N LEU A 17 11.90 12.75 2.21
CA LEU A 17 12.55 11.53 2.69
C LEU A 17 11.61 10.31 2.53
N PHE A 18 10.34 10.42 2.92
CA PHE A 18 9.36 9.35 2.76
C PHE A 18 9.16 8.98 1.29
N TYR A 19 9.03 9.97 0.40
CA TYR A 19 8.95 9.72 -1.05
C TYR A 19 10.19 8.99 -1.59
N THR A 20 11.38 9.31 -1.06
CA THR A 20 12.62 8.64 -1.47
C THR A 20 12.68 7.20 -0.99
N GLN A 21 12.19 6.92 0.22
CA GLN A 21 12.19 5.58 0.83
C GLN A 21 11.06 4.67 0.33
N SER A 22 9.99 5.24 -0.23
CA SER A 22 8.80 4.50 -0.63
C SER A 22 8.93 3.71 -1.93
N ASN A 23 10.02 3.86 -2.71
CA ASN A 23 10.19 3.38 -4.08
C ASN A 23 9.22 3.99 -5.12
N LEU A 24 8.48 5.04 -4.77
CA LEU A 24 7.41 5.63 -5.58
C LEU A 24 7.74 7.02 -6.13
N LYS A 25 8.99 7.49 -5.95
CA LYS A 25 9.40 8.84 -6.35
C LYS A 25 9.17 9.08 -7.84
N GLY A 26 8.44 10.15 -8.16
CA GLY A 26 8.11 10.55 -9.53
C GLY A 26 6.86 9.88 -10.12
N LEU A 27 6.43 8.72 -9.60
CA LEU A 27 5.22 8.03 -10.05
C LEU A 27 3.95 8.68 -9.50
N LEU A 28 3.99 9.11 -8.24
CA LEU A 28 2.84 9.66 -7.52
C LEU A 28 2.40 11.06 -8.00
N GLU A 29 3.22 11.75 -8.79
CA GLU A 29 2.81 12.98 -9.46
C GLU A 29 1.71 12.71 -10.51
N GLN A 30 1.72 11.53 -11.12
CA GLN A 30 0.77 11.12 -12.16
C GLN A 30 -0.30 10.16 -11.63
N GLU A 31 0.03 9.35 -10.63
CA GLU A 31 -0.87 8.34 -10.05
C GLU A 31 -1.34 8.79 -8.66
N ASN A 32 -2.38 9.60 -8.65
CA ASN A 32 -3.01 10.15 -7.45
C ASN A 32 -4.51 10.34 -7.65
N PHE A 33 -5.26 10.67 -6.61
CA PHE A 33 -6.73 10.82 -6.69
C PHE A 33 -7.20 11.94 -7.60
N GLU A 34 -6.40 12.98 -7.86
CA GLU A 34 -6.74 14.04 -8.81
C GLU A 34 -6.83 13.54 -10.25
N HIS A 35 -6.07 12.48 -10.56
CA HIS A 35 -6.04 11.83 -11.87
C HIS A 35 -6.96 10.59 -11.96
N PHE A 36 -7.68 10.25 -10.89
CA PHE A 36 -8.61 9.12 -10.92
C PHE A 36 -9.81 9.46 -11.79
N ASN A 37 -10.02 8.69 -12.86
CA ASN A 37 -11.08 8.96 -13.82
C ASN A 37 -12.11 7.81 -13.86
N PHE A 38 -13.34 8.10 -13.41
CA PHE A 38 -14.44 7.16 -13.43
C PHE A 38 -14.94 6.80 -14.85
N ASP A 39 -14.59 7.56 -15.88
CA ASP A 39 -15.02 7.29 -17.26
C ASP A 39 -14.35 6.06 -17.88
N TYR A 40 -13.26 5.58 -17.29
CA TYR A 40 -12.67 4.29 -17.66
C TYR A 40 -13.53 3.09 -17.27
N TYR A 41 -14.53 3.27 -16.39
CA TYR A 41 -15.36 2.19 -15.88
C TYR A 41 -16.75 2.23 -16.53
N SER A 42 -17.10 1.12 -17.21
CA SER A 42 -18.39 1.02 -17.92
C SER A 42 -19.56 0.96 -16.95
N SER A 43 -20.63 1.70 -17.28
CA SER A 43 -21.94 1.61 -16.62
C SER A 43 -22.87 0.57 -17.27
N ASN A 44 -22.51 0.04 -18.45
CA ASN A 44 -23.41 -0.77 -19.27
C ASN A 44 -23.35 -2.26 -18.95
N TYR A 45 -22.21 -2.74 -18.43
CA TYR A 45 -22.03 -4.15 -18.07
C TYR A 45 -22.24 -4.33 -16.57
N ARG A 46 -23.11 -5.27 -16.19
CA ARG A 46 -23.34 -5.65 -14.79
C ARG A 46 -22.73 -7.01 -14.51
N ASP A 47 -21.97 -7.10 -13.43
CA ASP A 47 -21.47 -8.35 -12.93
C ASP A 47 -22.65 -9.27 -12.51
N ARG A 48 -22.57 -10.55 -12.89
CA ARG A 48 -23.67 -11.50 -12.66
C ARG A 48 -23.86 -11.87 -11.20
N LEU A 49 -22.81 -11.81 -10.39
CA LEU A 49 -22.84 -12.19 -8.99
C LEU A 49 -23.28 -11.04 -8.10
N SER A 50 -22.69 -9.86 -8.28
CA SER A 50 -22.98 -8.68 -7.46
C SER A 50 -24.16 -7.85 -7.97
N GLY A 51 -24.55 -8.01 -9.26
CA GLY A 51 -25.54 -7.15 -9.92
C GLY A 51 -25.08 -5.72 -10.17
N GLN A 52 -23.85 -5.36 -9.74
CA GLN A 52 -23.27 -4.03 -9.86
C GLN A 52 -22.55 -3.86 -11.19
N ASN A 53 -22.51 -2.65 -11.71
CA ASN A 53 -21.69 -2.33 -12.87
C ASN A 53 -20.26 -1.92 -12.47
N SER A 54 -19.34 -1.88 -13.43
CA SER A 54 -17.92 -1.57 -13.15
C SER A 54 -17.75 -0.19 -12.53
N ARG A 55 -18.55 0.80 -12.90
CA ARG A 55 -18.49 2.16 -12.35
C ARG A 55 -18.98 2.20 -10.89
N GLU A 56 -20.03 1.45 -10.55
CA GLU A 56 -20.50 1.30 -9.16
C GLU A 56 -19.44 0.64 -8.29
N LEU A 57 -18.78 -0.41 -8.78
CA LEU A 57 -17.67 -1.09 -8.08
C LEU A 57 -16.46 -0.17 -7.89
N ALA A 58 -16.08 0.56 -8.93
CA ALA A 58 -14.97 1.53 -8.83
C ALA A 58 -15.29 2.67 -7.86
N THR A 59 -16.54 3.17 -7.85
CA THR A 59 -16.97 4.20 -6.91
C THR A 59 -16.90 3.70 -5.48
N ARG A 60 -17.33 2.47 -5.23
CA ARG A 60 -17.23 1.85 -3.90
C ARG A 60 -15.77 1.66 -3.48
N ALA A 61 -14.92 1.13 -4.36
CA ALA A 61 -13.50 0.97 -4.08
C ALA A 61 -12.82 2.32 -3.75
N TYR A 62 -13.13 3.37 -4.52
CA TYR A 62 -12.67 4.73 -4.25
C TYR A 62 -13.10 5.22 -2.87
N GLN A 63 -14.38 5.03 -2.51
CA GLN A 63 -14.90 5.43 -1.19
C GLN A 63 -14.23 4.69 -0.04
N GLU A 64 -13.99 3.37 -0.19
CA GLU A 64 -13.26 2.59 0.82
C GLU A 64 -11.80 3.07 0.97
N CYS A 65 -11.14 3.43 -0.12
CA CYS A 65 -9.81 4.04 -0.07
C CYS A 65 -9.82 5.38 0.69
N MET A 66 -10.80 6.24 0.42
CA MET A 66 -10.95 7.52 1.11
C MET A 66 -11.27 7.34 2.60
N ASN A 67 -12.13 6.38 2.95
CA ASN A 67 -12.41 6.02 4.33
C ASN A 67 -11.16 5.50 5.06
N PHE A 68 -10.37 4.65 4.40
CA PHE A 68 -9.10 4.15 4.94
C PHE A 68 -8.15 5.30 5.27
N ILE A 69 -7.98 6.26 4.36
CA ILE A 69 -7.13 7.44 4.57
C ILE A 69 -7.66 8.30 5.71
N HIS A 70 -8.97 8.58 5.72
CA HIS A 70 -9.58 9.43 6.74
C HIS A 70 -9.40 8.85 8.16
N ASN A 71 -9.48 7.52 8.29
CA ASN A 71 -9.39 6.83 9.57
C ASN A 71 -7.99 6.29 9.88
N PHE A 72 -6.97 6.63 9.07
CA PHE A 72 -5.64 6.03 9.14
C PHE A 72 -5.01 6.12 10.54
N ASP A 73 -5.10 7.29 11.18
CA ASP A 73 -4.53 7.54 12.51
C ASP A 73 -5.34 6.92 13.66
N THR A 74 -6.58 6.57 13.44
CA THR A 74 -7.50 6.17 14.51
C THR A 74 -7.79 4.67 14.51
N GLU A 75 -7.98 4.07 13.32
CA GLU A 75 -8.42 2.68 13.21
C GLU A 75 -7.28 1.70 12.93
N HIS A 76 -6.16 2.17 12.34
CA HIS A 76 -5.03 1.33 11.94
C HIS A 76 -5.47 0.08 11.14
N GLY A 77 -6.40 0.31 10.21
CA GLY A 77 -7.05 -0.75 9.43
C GLY A 77 -6.11 -1.35 8.39
N ASN A 78 -6.54 -2.47 7.79
CA ASN A 78 -5.90 -3.06 6.62
C ASN A 78 -6.86 -3.03 5.44
N LEU A 79 -6.34 -2.96 4.21
CA LEU A 79 -7.13 -2.92 3.00
C LEU A 79 -6.70 -4.03 2.02
N LEU A 80 -7.67 -4.76 1.50
CA LEU A 80 -7.45 -5.74 0.45
C LEU A 80 -8.10 -5.26 -0.85
N LEU A 81 -7.28 -5.00 -1.87
CA LEU A 81 -7.70 -4.66 -3.23
C LEU A 81 -7.62 -5.92 -4.10
N PHE A 82 -8.75 -6.49 -4.46
CA PHE A 82 -8.80 -7.72 -5.25
C PHE A 82 -9.62 -7.58 -6.53
N GLY A 83 -9.33 -8.43 -7.51
CA GLY A 83 -10.04 -8.47 -8.79
C GLY A 83 -9.10 -8.57 -9.99
N ASN A 84 -9.67 -8.59 -11.19
CA ASN A 84 -8.94 -8.82 -12.43
C ASN A 84 -7.80 -7.81 -12.68
N THR A 85 -6.83 -8.19 -13.49
CA THR A 85 -5.77 -7.28 -13.96
C THR A 85 -6.37 -6.08 -14.70
N GLY A 86 -5.76 -4.91 -14.53
CA GLY A 86 -6.13 -3.69 -15.25
C GLY A 86 -7.33 -2.92 -14.71
N ILE A 87 -7.90 -3.30 -13.56
CA ILE A 87 -9.05 -2.58 -12.96
C ILE A 87 -8.64 -1.40 -12.06
N GLY A 88 -7.35 -1.09 -11.93
CA GLY A 88 -6.88 0.08 -11.18
C GLY A 88 -6.45 -0.16 -9.74
N LYS A 89 -6.20 -1.43 -9.32
CA LYS A 89 -5.76 -1.74 -7.94
C LYS A 89 -4.45 -1.04 -7.58
N THR A 90 -3.42 -1.21 -8.39
CA THR A 90 -2.11 -0.55 -8.23
C THR A 90 -2.25 0.97 -8.20
N PHE A 91 -3.05 1.55 -9.10
CA PHE A 91 -3.33 2.98 -9.14
C PHE A 91 -3.94 3.48 -7.81
N LEU A 92 -4.93 2.77 -7.27
CA LEU A 92 -5.53 3.11 -5.97
C LEU A 92 -4.53 2.97 -4.82
N SER A 93 -3.66 1.96 -4.85
CA SER A 93 -2.57 1.80 -3.87
C SER A 93 -1.61 3.00 -3.89
N HIS A 94 -1.26 3.49 -5.07
CA HIS A 94 -0.43 4.69 -5.24
C HIS A 94 -1.14 5.95 -4.76
N CYS A 95 -2.43 6.10 -5.06
CA CYS A 95 -3.24 7.21 -4.54
C CYS A 95 -3.22 7.26 -3.00
N ILE A 96 -3.43 6.12 -2.34
CA ILE A 96 -3.40 6.03 -0.88
C ILE A 96 -1.99 6.34 -0.36
N ALA A 97 -0.95 5.77 -0.99
CA ALA A 97 0.43 6.00 -0.59
C ALA A 97 0.77 7.50 -0.57
N LYS A 98 0.34 8.24 -1.61
CA LYS A 98 0.54 9.68 -1.69
C LYS A 98 -0.10 10.42 -0.51
N GLU A 99 -1.39 10.21 -0.27
CA GLU A 99 -2.12 10.90 0.80
C GLU A 99 -1.55 10.60 2.19
N VAL A 100 -1.15 9.34 2.42
CA VAL A 100 -0.56 8.91 3.69
C VAL A 100 0.83 9.55 3.89
N MET A 101 1.66 9.62 2.85
CA MET A 101 2.97 10.31 2.93
C MET A 101 2.81 11.83 3.11
N ASP A 102 1.86 12.45 2.41
CA ASP A 102 1.57 13.89 2.55
C ASP A 102 1.05 14.22 3.97
N SER A 103 0.46 13.23 4.65
CA SER A 103 0.07 13.29 6.07
C SER A 103 1.21 12.97 7.05
N LEU A 104 2.47 12.91 6.58
CA LEU A 104 3.68 12.70 7.38
C LEU A 104 3.85 11.28 7.95
N HIS A 105 3.30 10.27 7.29
CA HIS A 105 3.51 8.87 7.63
C HIS A 105 4.50 8.19 6.68
N SER A 106 5.24 7.23 7.21
CA SER A 106 6.15 6.42 6.43
C SER A 106 5.40 5.35 5.64
N VAL A 107 5.69 5.27 4.34
CA VAL A 107 5.10 4.27 3.43
C VAL A 107 6.22 3.47 2.78
N LEU A 108 6.07 2.16 2.75
CA LEU A 108 6.92 1.25 1.98
C LEU A 108 6.05 0.51 0.97
N TYR A 109 6.39 0.65 -0.31
CA TYR A 109 5.75 -0.06 -1.41
C TYR A 109 6.69 -1.13 -1.93
N LEU A 110 6.20 -2.35 -2.00
CA LEU A 110 6.90 -3.51 -2.55
C LEU A 110 5.95 -4.33 -3.43
N THR A 111 6.45 -4.85 -4.52
CA THR A 111 5.78 -5.96 -5.19
C THR A 111 5.84 -7.21 -4.30
N ALA A 112 4.94 -8.16 -4.48
CA ALA A 112 4.96 -9.42 -3.73
C ALA A 112 6.31 -10.14 -3.87
N SER A 113 6.93 -10.12 -5.05
CA SER A 113 8.26 -10.70 -5.28
C SER A 113 9.32 -10.03 -4.41
N GLU A 114 9.42 -8.69 -4.46
CA GLU A 114 10.40 -7.94 -3.65
C GLU A 114 10.19 -8.15 -2.14
N PHE A 115 8.93 -8.21 -1.70
CA PHE A 115 8.59 -8.48 -0.31
C PHE A 115 9.11 -9.85 0.14
N PHE A 116 8.84 -10.92 -0.62
CA PHE A 116 9.30 -12.26 -0.26
C PHE A 116 10.80 -12.44 -0.44
N ASP A 117 11.42 -11.80 -1.42
CA ASP A 117 12.87 -11.82 -1.60
C ASP A 117 13.57 -11.19 -0.39
N ALA A 118 13.05 -10.07 0.12
CA ALA A 118 13.58 -9.44 1.34
C ALA A 118 13.48 -10.34 2.57
N LEU A 119 12.37 -11.07 2.74
CA LEU A 119 12.20 -12.00 3.85
C LEU A 119 13.11 -13.23 3.73
N LEU A 120 13.29 -13.75 2.52
CA LEU A 120 14.20 -14.87 2.22
C LEU A 120 15.65 -14.45 2.45
N GLU A 121 16.06 -13.30 1.97
CA GLU A 121 17.41 -12.80 2.12
C GLU A 121 17.77 -12.62 3.61
N LYS A 122 16.84 -12.07 4.41
CA LYS A 122 17.01 -11.98 5.86
C LYS A 122 17.18 -13.35 6.53
N ALA A 123 16.46 -14.37 6.05
CA ALA A 123 16.57 -15.72 6.60
C ALA A 123 17.90 -16.42 6.24
N LEU A 124 18.45 -16.13 5.07
CA LEU A 124 19.66 -16.79 4.53
C LEU A 124 20.94 -16.04 4.80
N THR A 125 20.89 -14.71 4.84
CA THR A 125 22.06 -13.83 5.00
C THR A 125 21.88 -12.92 6.21
N ARG A 126 23.00 -12.54 6.84
CA ARG A 126 23.01 -11.56 7.93
C ARG A 126 23.77 -10.30 7.50
N ASN A 127 23.50 -9.82 6.28
CA ASN A 127 24.09 -8.56 5.85
C ASN A 127 23.25 -7.37 6.37
N ASP A 128 23.89 -6.20 6.46
CA ASP A 128 23.26 -5.02 7.05
C ASP A 128 22.10 -4.49 6.17
N GLU A 129 22.17 -4.61 4.84
CA GLU A 129 21.15 -4.12 3.92
C GLU A 129 19.85 -4.93 4.01
N SER A 130 19.95 -6.28 4.06
CA SER A 130 18.79 -7.15 4.26
C SER A 130 18.13 -6.93 5.63
N CYS A 131 18.93 -6.56 6.64
CA CYS A 131 18.39 -6.17 7.94
C CYS A 131 17.59 -4.87 7.87
N LEU A 132 18.04 -3.86 7.13
CA LEU A 132 17.38 -2.57 7.02
C LEU A 132 16.02 -2.69 6.32
N LEU A 133 15.93 -3.37 5.19
CA LEU A 133 14.67 -3.55 4.49
C LEU A 133 13.67 -4.37 5.30
N TYR A 134 14.13 -5.43 5.96
CA TYR A 134 13.30 -6.22 6.88
C TYR A 134 12.73 -5.36 8.01
N GLU A 135 13.55 -4.49 8.63
CA GLU A 135 13.10 -3.57 9.67
C GLU A 135 12.08 -2.56 9.11
N GLN A 136 12.31 -2.02 7.92
CA GLN A 136 11.36 -1.11 7.27
C GLN A 136 10.01 -1.78 7.02
N ILE A 137 9.98 -3.05 6.57
CA ILE A 137 8.74 -3.83 6.38
C ILE A 137 7.93 -3.88 7.68
N HIS A 138 8.58 -4.04 8.82
CA HIS A 138 7.89 -4.15 10.11
C HIS A 138 7.55 -2.79 10.74
N GLN A 139 8.34 -1.73 10.47
CA GLN A 139 8.23 -0.47 11.19
C GLN A 139 7.52 0.66 10.44
N CYS A 140 7.44 0.63 9.10
CA CYS A 140 6.72 1.65 8.36
C CYS A 140 5.25 1.73 8.80
N ASP A 141 4.65 2.92 8.72
CA ASP A 141 3.25 3.12 9.13
C ASP A 141 2.29 2.43 8.16
N LEU A 142 2.59 2.47 6.87
CA LEU A 142 1.86 1.76 5.83
C LEU A 142 2.81 0.89 4.99
N LEU A 143 2.53 -0.42 4.95
CA LEU A 143 3.13 -1.36 4.01
C LEU A 143 2.16 -1.64 2.88
N ILE A 144 2.61 -1.54 1.64
CA ILE A 144 1.85 -1.92 0.44
C ILE A 144 2.54 -3.11 -0.20
N ILE A 145 1.83 -4.23 -0.32
CA ILE A 145 2.27 -5.43 -1.02
C ILE A 145 1.42 -5.54 -2.29
N ASP A 146 2.01 -5.23 -3.43
CA ASP A 146 1.30 -5.19 -4.70
C ASP A 146 1.45 -6.51 -5.48
N ASP A 147 0.36 -6.91 -6.15
CA ASP A 147 0.25 -8.06 -7.04
C ASP A 147 0.54 -9.42 -6.37
N LEU A 148 0.03 -9.61 -5.15
CA LEU A 148 0.15 -10.86 -4.40
C LEU A 148 -0.54 -12.02 -5.16
N GLY A 149 0.14 -13.18 -5.24
CA GLY A 149 -0.35 -14.41 -5.89
C GLY A 149 0.30 -14.70 -7.23
N THR A 150 1.29 -13.90 -7.64
CA THR A 150 2.12 -14.17 -8.84
C THR A 150 3.36 -15.00 -8.51
N GLU A 151 3.74 -15.08 -7.23
CA GLU A 151 4.85 -15.85 -6.70
C GLU A 151 4.52 -17.34 -6.54
N ARG A 152 5.56 -18.18 -6.40
CA ARG A 152 5.37 -19.59 -6.09
C ARG A 152 4.85 -19.75 -4.66
N ASN A 153 3.62 -20.22 -4.51
CA ASN A 153 3.04 -20.56 -3.22
C ASN A 153 3.81 -21.72 -2.58
N THR A 154 4.68 -21.41 -1.63
CA THR A 154 5.33 -22.38 -0.75
C THR A 154 4.83 -22.16 0.67
N ASP A 155 4.89 -23.21 1.50
CA ASP A 155 4.52 -23.11 2.93
C ASP A 155 5.33 -22.02 3.64
N PHE A 156 6.57 -21.79 3.20
CA PHE A 156 7.42 -20.73 3.69
C PHE A 156 6.82 -19.35 3.39
N VAL A 157 6.44 -19.07 2.15
CA VAL A 157 5.86 -17.80 1.69
C VAL A 157 4.60 -17.48 2.50
N VAL A 158 3.68 -18.46 2.62
CA VAL A 158 2.43 -18.28 3.38
C VAL A 158 2.72 -18.00 4.86
N SER A 159 3.65 -18.76 5.46
CA SER A 159 3.99 -18.59 6.87
C SER A 159 4.64 -17.23 7.15
N GLN A 160 5.53 -16.74 6.28
CA GLN A 160 6.19 -15.45 6.44
C GLN A 160 5.22 -14.28 6.29
N LEU A 161 4.32 -14.34 5.30
CA LEU A 161 3.24 -13.36 5.16
C LEU A 161 2.39 -13.29 6.43
N PHE A 162 1.96 -14.46 6.94
CA PHE A 162 1.15 -14.53 8.15
C PHE A 162 1.87 -13.92 9.37
N VAL A 163 3.15 -14.26 9.57
CA VAL A 163 3.96 -13.70 10.67
C VAL A 163 4.07 -12.18 10.54
N CYS A 164 4.39 -11.68 9.34
CA CYS A 164 4.53 -10.24 9.10
C CYS A 164 3.21 -9.51 9.37
N LEU A 165 2.09 -9.99 8.83
CA LEU A 165 0.78 -9.36 9.01
C LEU A 165 0.35 -9.34 10.48
N ASN A 166 0.55 -10.44 11.21
CA ASN A 166 0.23 -10.49 12.65
C ASN A 166 1.08 -9.52 13.46
N ASP A 167 2.38 -9.46 13.19
CA ASP A 167 3.27 -8.51 13.86
C ASP A 167 2.83 -7.06 13.63
N ARG A 168 2.52 -6.71 12.37
CA ARG A 168 2.06 -5.37 12.03
C ARG A 168 0.72 -5.02 12.70
N ILE A 169 -0.24 -5.95 12.72
CA ILE A 169 -1.53 -5.76 13.40
C ILE A 169 -1.32 -5.52 14.90
N LEU A 170 -0.48 -6.32 15.57
CA LEU A 170 -0.18 -6.16 17.00
C LEU A 170 0.49 -4.82 17.31
N ASN A 171 1.29 -4.30 16.37
CA ASN A 171 1.98 -3.01 16.47
C ASN A 171 1.15 -1.83 15.92
N ARG A 172 -0.13 -2.04 15.60
CA ARG A 172 -1.04 -1.03 15.03
C ARG A 172 -0.50 -0.36 13.77
N LYS A 173 0.11 -1.17 12.88
CA LYS A 173 0.61 -0.75 11.58
C LYS A 173 -0.32 -1.22 10.48
N SER A 174 -0.62 -0.34 9.54
CA SER A 174 -1.54 -0.62 8.44
C SER A 174 -0.87 -1.33 7.28
N THR A 175 -1.61 -2.22 6.62
CA THR A 175 -1.12 -2.93 5.43
C THR A 175 -2.17 -2.91 4.32
N ILE A 176 -1.74 -2.62 3.09
CA ILE A 176 -2.53 -2.78 1.88
C ILE A 176 -1.97 -3.97 1.10
N ILE A 177 -2.85 -4.83 0.64
CA ILE A 177 -2.49 -5.92 -0.27
C ILE A 177 -3.32 -5.77 -1.54
N SER A 178 -2.70 -5.83 -2.70
CA SER A 178 -3.40 -6.03 -3.96
C SER A 178 -3.20 -7.45 -4.48
N THR A 179 -4.23 -8.02 -5.12
CA THR A 179 -4.16 -9.37 -5.68
C THR A 179 -5.08 -9.54 -6.88
N ASN A 180 -4.68 -10.42 -7.79
CA ASN A 180 -5.53 -10.90 -8.89
C ASN A 180 -6.27 -12.20 -8.54
N LEU A 181 -6.02 -12.78 -7.38
CA LEU A 181 -6.75 -13.95 -6.88
C LEU A 181 -8.17 -13.56 -6.50
N THR A 182 -9.15 -14.39 -6.86
CA THR A 182 -10.60 -14.21 -6.61
C THR A 182 -11.14 -15.37 -5.79
#